data_d25e081924a0164cbde561ada8904ae3
#
_entry.id   d25e081924a0164cbde561ada8904ae3
#
_cell.length_a   1.000
_cell.length_b   1.000
_cell.length_c   1.000
_cell.angle_alpha   90.00
_cell.angle_beta   90.00
_cell.angle_gamma   90.00
#
_symmetry.space_group_name_H-M   'P 1'
#
loop_
_entity.id
_entity.type
_entity.pdbx_description
1 polymer ?
#
loop_
_entity_poly.entity_id
_entity_poly.type
_entity_poly.pdbx_seq_one_letter_code
_entity_poly.pdbx_strand_id
1 'polypeptide(L)'
;MSRIGRLPVTIPSGVQVDIDGRQVTVQGPKGTLSHTVAEPIDVVREDGVIRVTRPSDEGSVRALHGLSRTLIANMVTGVTDGYRKTLEIVGVGYRVQAKGKDLEFALGFSHPVPVVPPEGITFRVETPTRFVVEGIDKQAVGEIAAQIRKLRKPDPYKGKGVRYQGEQIRRKVGKAGK
;
A
#
# COMPACT_ATOMS: atom_id res chain seq x y z
N MET A 1 7.52 -26.01 -0.13
CA MET A 1 8.65 -25.09 -0.40
C MET A 1 8.09 -23.69 -0.72
N SER A 2 8.70 -22.59 -0.20
CA SER A 2 8.28 -21.24 -0.57
C SER A 2 8.86 -20.87 -1.94
N ARG A 3 8.04 -20.79 -2.98
CA ARG A 3 8.48 -20.35 -4.32
C ARG A 3 8.95 -18.90 -4.31
N ILE A 4 8.28 -18.04 -3.57
CA ILE A 4 8.56 -16.58 -3.50
C ILE A 4 9.86 -16.30 -2.74
N GLY A 5 10.06 -16.92 -1.57
CA GLY A 5 11.24 -16.67 -0.73
C GLY A 5 12.57 -16.99 -1.41
N ARG A 6 12.61 -17.95 -2.31
CA ARG A 6 13.83 -18.35 -3.04
C ARG A 6 14.21 -17.43 -4.19
N LEU A 7 13.28 -16.63 -4.68
CA LEU A 7 13.56 -15.73 -5.80
C LEU A 7 14.46 -14.58 -5.31
N PRO A 8 15.61 -14.34 -5.94
CA PRO A 8 16.45 -13.20 -5.62
C PRO A 8 15.69 -11.90 -5.87
N VAL A 9 16.07 -10.85 -5.16
CA VAL A 9 15.59 -9.49 -5.40
C VAL A 9 16.69 -8.72 -6.11
N THR A 10 16.46 -8.38 -7.37
CA THR A 10 17.39 -7.59 -8.18
C THR A 10 17.43 -6.15 -7.66
N ILE A 11 18.63 -5.59 -7.52
CA ILE A 11 18.85 -4.20 -7.15
C ILE A 11 18.96 -3.40 -8.45
N PRO A 12 17.99 -2.49 -8.76
CA PRO A 12 18.06 -1.66 -9.96
C PRO A 12 19.21 -0.64 -9.88
N SER A 13 19.63 -0.13 -11.03
CA SER A 13 20.59 0.97 -11.10
C SER A 13 20.04 2.20 -10.36
N GLY A 14 20.88 2.82 -9.50
CA GLY A 14 20.48 3.98 -8.70
C GLY A 14 19.84 3.64 -7.34
N VAL A 15 19.76 2.36 -6.98
CA VAL A 15 19.35 1.91 -5.64
C VAL A 15 20.57 1.41 -4.87
N GLN A 16 20.75 1.91 -3.66
CA GLN A 16 21.75 1.42 -2.71
C GLN A 16 21.05 0.60 -1.63
N VAL A 17 21.67 -0.52 -1.27
CA VAL A 17 21.16 -1.39 -0.20
C VAL A 17 22.27 -1.59 0.81
N ASP A 18 21.98 -1.29 2.03
CA ASP A 18 22.83 -1.53 3.19
C ASP A 18 22.18 -2.57 4.11
N ILE A 19 23.00 -3.49 4.61
CA ILE A 19 22.54 -4.59 5.48
C ILE A 19 23.44 -4.59 6.71
N ASP A 20 22.87 -4.19 7.82
CA ASP A 20 23.51 -4.24 9.14
C ASP A 20 22.82 -5.28 10.01
N GLY A 21 23.42 -6.47 10.08
CA GLY A 21 22.82 -7.63 10.72
C GLY A 21 21.47 -7.98 10.08
N ARG A 22 20.38 -7.71 10.79
CA ARG A 22 19.00 -7.94 10.33
C ARG A 22 18.30 -6.68 9.83
N GLN A 23 18.90 -5.53 10.00
CA GLN A 23 18.36 -4.28 9.49
C GLN A 23 18.76 -4.10 8.03
N VAL A 24 17.78 -4.02 7.16
CA VAL A 24 17.94 -3.76 5.73
C VAL A 24 17.48 -2.34 5.45
N THR A 25 18.37 -1.52 4.92
CA THR A 25 18.09 -0.15 4.51
C THR A 25 18.20 -0.06 2.99
N VAL A 26 17.19 0.45 2.33
CA VAL A 26 17.14 0.61 0.89
C VAL A 26 16.96 2.08 0.56
N GLN A 27 17.93 2.65 -0.13
CA GLN A 27 17.95 4.05 -0.57
C GLN A 27 17.83 4.12 -2.09
N GLY A 28 16.90 4.94 -2.58
CA GLY A 28 16.68 5.14 -4.01
C GLY A 28 16.30 6.59 -4.34
N PRO A 29 15.94 6.86 -5.60
CA PRO A 29 15.64 8.21 -6.07
C PRO A 29 14.45 8.87 -5.39
N LYS A 30 13.51 8.10 -4.84
CA LYS A 30 12.30 8.63 -4.17
C LYS A 30 12.42 8.73 -2.66
N GLY A 31 13.47 8.17 -2.06
CA GLY A 31 13.70 8.22 -0.63
C GLY A 31 14.38 6.98 -0.08
N THR A 32 14.32 6.83 1.24
CA THR A 32 14.94 5.73 1.97
C THR A 32 13.89 5.01 2.80
N LEU A 33 13.95 3.68 2.77
CA LEU A 33 13.14 2.80 3.63
C LEU A 33 14.05 1.87 4.41
N SER A 34 13.69 1.57 5.65
CA SER A 34 14.37 0.59 6.47
C SER A 34 13.40 -0.45 7.02
N HIS A 35 13.87 -1.68 7.17
CA HIS A 35 13.08 -2.77 7.75
C HIS A 35 13.97 -3.74 8.51
N THR A 36 13.53 -4.15 9.69
CA THR A 36 14.21 -5.19 10.48
C THR A 36 13.59 -6.54 10.17
N VAL A 37 14.39 -7.44 9.60
CA VAL A 37 13.97 -8.79 9.24
C VAL A 37 13.79 -9.64 10.51
N ALA A 38 12.68 -10.37 10.58
CA ALA A 38 12.36 -11.22 11.72
C ALA A 38 13.27 -12.44 11.81
N GLU A 39 13.64 -12.84 13.04
CA GLU A 39 14.31 -14.13 13.29
C GLU A 39 13.45 -15.31 12.83
N PRO A 40 14.06 -16.40 12.35
CA PRO A 40 15.48 -16.67 12.14
C PRO A 40 15.94 -16.47 10.68
N ILE A 41 15.45 -15.43 10.01
CA ILE A 41 15.72 -15.19 8.59
C ILE A 41 16.97 -14.33 8.44
N ASP A 42 17.86 -14.76 7.53
CA ASP A 42 19.07 -14.02 7.16
C ASP A 42 18.94 -13.40 5.77
N VAL A 43 19.63 -12.29 5.58
CA VAL A 43 19.65 -11.55 4.32
C VAL A 43 21.09 -11.31 3.88
N VAL A 44 21.40 -11.64 2.65
CA VAL A 44 22.75 -11.48 2.09
C VAL A 44 22.65 -10.74 0.77
N ARG A 45 23.58 -9.84 0.53
CA ARG A 45 23.75 -9.16 -0.76
C ARG A 45 24.87 -9.83 -1.54
N GLU A 46 24.60 -10.32 -2.74
CA GLU A 46 25.54 -10.96 -3.65
C GLU A 46 25.32 -10.43 -5.06
N ASP A 47 26.40 -10.04 -5.75
CA ASP A 47 26.40 -9.69 -7.19
C ASP A 47 25.21 -8.85 -7.68
N GLY A 48 24.84 -7.80 -6.91
CA GLY A 48 23.74 -6.91 -7.30
C GLY A 48 22.33 -7.46 -7.05
N VAL A 49 22.22 -8.58 -6.34
CA VAL A 49 20.93 -9.15 -5.88
C VAL A 49 20.92 -9.34 -4.37
N ILE A 50 19.73 -9.32 -3.80
CA ILE A 50 19.51 -9.66 -2.38
C ILE A 50 18.93 -11.08 -2.33
N ARG A 51 19.56 -11.93 -1.56
CA ARG A 51 19.06 -13.27 -1.24
C ARG A 51 18.62 -13.32 0.21
N VAL A 52 17.47 -13.92 0.41
CA VAL A 52 16.94 -14.21 1.75
C VAL A 52 17.09 -15.69 2.01
N THR A 53 17.68 -16.04 3.14
CA THR A 53 17.94 -17.43 3.52
C THR A 53 17.20 -17.80 4.79
N ARG A 54 17.04 -19.09 5.05
CA ARG A 54 16.39 -19.64 6.23
C ARG A 54 17.11 -20.87 6.74
N PRO A 55 17.17 -21.08 8.07
CA PRO A 55 17.87 -22.21 8.66
C PRO A 55 17.09 -23.54 8.59
N SER A 56 15.75 -23.49 8.52
CA SER A 56 14.92 -24.70 8.56
C SER A 56 13.72 -24.64 7.62
N ASP A 57 13.07 -25.77 7.41
CA ASP A 57 11.85 -25.92 6.60
C ASP A 57 10.56 -25.95 7.44
N GLU A 58 10.61 -25.52 8.69
CA GLU A 58 9.43 -25.37 9.54
C GLU A 58 8.40 -24.39 8.93
N GLY A 59 7.12 -24.64 9.18
CA GLY A 59 6.02 -23.88 8.60
C GLY A 59 6.10 -22.38 8.90
N SER A 60 6.42 -22.03 10.15
CA SER A 60 6.62 -20.64 10.63
C SER A 60 7.78 -19.96 9.91
N VAL A 61 8.92 -20.64 9.82
CA VAL A 61 10.13 -20.12 9.17
C VAL A 61 9.93 -19.93 7.67
N ARG A 62 9.21 -20.86 7.01
CA ARG A 62 8.84 -20.72 5.60
C ARG A 62 7.95 -19.50 5.35
N ALA A 63 7.01 -19.21 6.26
CA ALA A 63 6.14 -18.03 6.16
C ALA A 63 6.96 -16.75 6.27
N LEU A 64 7.84 -16.64 7.28
CA LEU A 64 8.73 -15.50 7.48
C LEU A 64 9.69 -15.29 6.31
N HIS A 65 10.23 -16.37 5.72
CA HIS A 65 11.10 -16.31 4.55
C HIS A 65 10.41 -15.64 3.36
N GLY A 66 9.18 -16.06 3.03
CA GLY A 66 8.40 -15.45 1.95
C GLY A 66 8.00 -14.01 2.24
N LEU A 67 7.63 -13.71 3.50
CA LEU A 67 7.29 -12.37 3.95
C LEU A 67 8.47 -11.42 3.83
N SER A 68 9.62 -11.75 4.42
CA SER A 68 10.82 -10.91 4.41
C SER A 68 11.28 -10.60 3.00
N ARG A 69 11.34 -11.61 2.13
CA ARG A 69 11.67 -11.40 0.71
C ARG A 69 10.70 -10.42 0.03
N THR A 70 9.40 -10.56 0.29
CA THR A 70 8.38 -9.70 -0.30
C THR A 70 8.48 -8.26 0.21
N LEU A 71 8.74 -8.07 1.51
CA LEU A 71 8.93 -6.75 2.09
C LEU A 71 10.15 -6.04 1.49
N ILE A 72 11.29 -6.73 1.38
CA ILE A 72 12.49 -6.19 0.74
C ILE A 72 12.22 -5.82 -0.73
N ALA A 73 11.56 -6.68 -1.49
CA ALA A 73 11.20 -6.39 -2.87
C ALA A 73 10.25 -5.17 -2.97
N ASN A 74 9.30 -5.05 -2.03
CA ASN A 74 8.44 -3.88 -1.97
C ASN A 74 9.21 -2.60 -1.65
N MET A 75 10.23 -2.65 -0.77
CA MET A 75 11.10 -1.50 -0.47
C MET A 75 11.85 -1.06 -1.72
N VAL A 76 12.48 -1.99 -2.44
CA VAL A 76 13.20 -1.69 -3.69
C VAL A 76 12.28 -1.03 -4.72
N THR A 77 11.10 -1.60 -4.98
CA THR A 77 10.11 -0.99 -5.89
C THR A 77 9.60 0.37 -5.37
N GLY A 78 9.41 0.49 -4.05
CA GLY A 78 8.92 1.72 -3.43
C GLY A 78 9.86 2.91 -3.61
N VAL A 79 11.17 2.70 -3.41
CA VAL A 79 12.16 3.77 -3.55
C VAL A 79 12.49 4.10 -5.01
N THR A 80 12.14 3.22 -5.96
CA THR A 80 12.30 3.45 -7.42
C THR A 80 11.06 4.06 -8.03
N ASP A 81 9.98 3.28 -8.11
CA ASP A 81 8.74 3.63 -8.81
C ASP A 81 7.73 4.32 -7.89
N GLY A 82 7.76 3.97 -6.59
CA GLY A 82 6.75 4.33 -5.63
C GLY A 82 5.48 3.50 -5.77
N TYR A 83 4.56 3.72 -4.86
CA TYR A 83 3.24 3.09 -4.87
C TYR A 83 2.14 4.13 -4.98
N ARG A 84 1.09 3.78 -5.67
CA ARG A 84 -0.11 4.59 -5.79
C ARG A 84 -1.37 3.73 -5.68
N LYS A 85 -2.39 4.26 -5.04
CA LYS A 85 -3.75 3.72 -5.00
C LYS A 85 -4.73 4.80 -5.40
N THR A 86 -5.46 4.56 -6.49
CA THR A 86 -6.53 5.45 -6.94
C THR A 86 -7.84 5.00 -6.33
N LEU A 87 -8.59 5.95 -5.77
CA LEU A 87 -9.91 5.74 -5.21
C LEU A 87 -10.93 6.61 -5.94
N GLU A 88 -12.16 6.11 -5.99
CA GLU A 88 -13.32 6.76 -6.61
C GLU A 88 -14.42 6.94 -5.58
N ILE A 89 -15.11 8.07 -5.69
CA ILE A 89 -16.26 8.39 -4.85
C ILE A 89 -17.51 8.30 -5.73
N VAL A 90 -18.47 7.50 -5.30
CA VAL A 90 -19.74 7.31 -6.01
C VAL A 90 -20.88 7.79 -5.12
N GLY A 91 -21.70 8.67 -5.62
CA GLY A 91 -22.89 9.18 -4.91
C GLY A 91 -23.19 10.63 -5.29
N VAL A 92 -24.47 10.97 -5.37
CA VAL A 92 -24.90 12.35 -5.65
C VAL A 92 -24.49 13.25 -4.50
N GLY A 93 -23.75 14.33 -4.80
CA GLY A 93 -23.26 15.27 -3.80
C GLY A 93 -22.01 14.82 -3.03
N TYR A 94 -21.54 13.58 -3.24
CA TYR A 94 -20.30 13.12 -2.62
C TYR A 94 -19.09 13.67 -3.38
N ARG A 95 -18.14 14.23 -2.64
CA ARG A 95 -16.94 14.85 -3.24
C ARG A 95 -15.76 14.84 -2.28
N VAL A 96 -14.56 14.98 -2.84
CA VAL A 96 -13.32 15.26 -2.13
C VAL A 96 -12.71 16.56 -2.63
N GLN A 97 -12.08 17.28 -1.74
CA GLN A 97 -11.33 18.51 -2.04
C GLN A 97 -9.97 18.44 -1.34
N ALA A 98 -8.95 18.98 -2.00
CA ALA A 98 -7.66 19.18 -1.37
C ALA A 98 -7.70 20.45 -0.52
N LYS A 99 -7.20 20.38 0.72
CA LYS A 99 -7.06 21.48 1.64
C LYS A 99 -5.62 21.55 2.14
N GLY A 100 -4.77 22.22 1.38
CA GLY A 100 -3.34 22.15 1.58
C GLY A 100 -2.81 20.74 1.26
N LYS A 101 -2.24 20.06 2.24
CA LYS A 101 -1.79 18.66 2.13
C LYS A 101 -2.89 17.66 2.44
N ASP A 102 -3.96 18.10 3.10
CA ASP A 102 -5.04 17.25 3.59
C ASP A 102 -6.12 17.04 2.53
N LEU A 103 -6.93 16.00 2.72
CA LEU A 103 -8.17 15.81 1.99
C LEU A 103 -9.35 16.12 2.89
N GLU A 104 -10.34 16.82 2.34
CA GLU A 104 -11.63 17.03 2.98
C GLU A 104 -12.72 16.33 2.19
N PHE A 105 -13.44 15.43 2.85
CA PHE A 105 -14.48 14.60 2.25
C PHE A 105 -15.88 15.09 2.63
N ALA A 106 -16.74 15.28 1.64
CA ALA A 106 -18.18 15.42 1.81
C ALA A 106 -18.85 14.12 1.34
N LEU A 107 -19.21 13.25 2.27
CA LEU A 107 -19.74 11.90 2.00
C LEU A 107 -21.17 11.70 2.55
N GLY A 108 -21.95 12.79 2.65
CA GLY A 108 -23.33 12.74 3.14
C GLY A 108 -23.44 12.65 4.67
N PHE A 109 -22.40 13.06 5.39
CA PHE A 109 -22.45 13.33 6.81
C PHE A 109 -22.85 14.80 7.05
N SER A 110 -23.26 15.14 8.26
CA SER A 110 -23.63 16.50 8.67
C SER A 110 -22.42 17.48 8.66
N HIS A 111 -21.20 16.94 8.63
CA HIS A 111 -19.95 17.69 8.63
C HIS A 111 -18.97 17.08 7.62
N PRO A 112 -18.05 17.86 7.06
CA PRO A 112 -16.96 17.34 6.26
C PRO A 112 -15.99 16.51 7.13
N VAL A 113 -15.38 15.50 6.54
CA VAL A 113 -14.41 14.64 7.21
C VAL A 113 -13.01 14.96 6.70
N PRO A 114 -12.14 15.57 7.52
CA PRO A 114 -10.75 15.81 7.16
C PRO A 114 -9.92 14.52 7.29
N VAL A 115 -8.98 14.32 6.38
CA VAL A 115 -7.98 13.25 6.43
C VAL A 115 -6.60 13.85 6.21
N VAL A 116 -5.76 13.74 7.22
CA VAL A 116 -4.36 14.21 7.19
C VAL A 116 -3.47 13.09 6.64
N PRO A 117 -2.56 13.37 5.70
CA PRO A 117 -1.63 12.36 5.22
C PRO A 117 -0.61 12.05 6.32
N PRO A 118 -0.33 10.78 6.62
CA PRO A 118 0.79 10.40 7.46
C PRO A 118 2.12 10.71 6.75
N GLU A 119 3.21 10.65 7.50
CA GLU A 119 4.55 10.86 6.96
C GLU A 119 4.84 9.93 5.77
N GLY A 120 5.45 10.48 4.72
CA GLY A 120 5.77 9.72 3.49
C GLY A 120 4.59 9.46 2.56
N ILE A 121 3.39 9.97 2.86
CA ILE A 121 2.20 9.86 2.01
C ILE A 121 1.84 11.23 1.43
N THR A 122 1.48 11.21 0.16
CA THR A 122 0.97 12.38 -0.57
C THR A 122 -0.39 12.08 -1.17
N PHE A 123 -1.29 13.05 -1.10
CA PHE A 123 -2.59 12.97 -1.73
C PHE A 123 -2.61 13.83 -2.99
N ARG A 124 -3.25 13.33 -4.04
CA ARG A 124 -3.50 14.08 -5.27
C ARG A 124 -4.96 13.94 -5.68
N VAL A 125 -5.67 15.04 -5.74
CA VAL A 125 -7.06 15.08 -6.24
C VAL A 125 -7.01 15.30 -7.75
N GLU A 126 -7.54 14.34 -8.52
CA GLU A 126 -7.64 14.42 -9.98
C GLU A 126 -8.96 15.07 -10.39
N THR A 127 -10.05 14.66 -9.75
CA THR A 127 -11.38 15.23 -9.90
C THR A 127 -12.09 15.25 -8.55
N PRO A 128 -13.20 15.97 -8.38
CA PRO A 128 -13.97 15.95 -7.12
C PRO A 128 -14.44 14.54 -6.68
N THR A 129 -14.41 13.57 -7.60
CA THR A 129 -14.83 12.19 -7.35
C THR A 129 -13.70 11.17 -7.49
N ARG A 130 -12.47 11.62 -7.75
CA ARG A 130 -11.32 10.75 -7.95
C ARG A 130 -10.06 11.35 -7.35
N PHE A 131 -9.37 10.56 -6.57
CA PHE A 131 -8.11 10.97 -5.94
C PHE A 131 -7.14 9.80 -5.84
N VAL A 132 -5.88 10.12 -5.67
CA VAL A 132 -4.77 9.17 -5.61
C VAL A 132 -4.05 9.33 -4.28
N VAL A 133 -3.71 8.20 -3.68
CA VAL A 133 -2.83 8.09 -2.51
C VAL A 133 -1.49 7.58 -3.01
N GLU A 134 -0.42 8.33 -2.79
CA GLU A 134 0.93 8.03 -3.28
C GLU A 134 1.93 8.00 -2.11
N GLY A 135 2.95 7.15 -2.23
CA GLY A 135 4.03 7.05 -1.25
C GLY A 135 5.06 6.00 -1.63
N ILE A 136 6.17 5.97 -0.89
CA ILE A 136 7.23 4.98 -1.11
C ILE A 136 6.97 3.68 -0.37
N ASP A 137 6.23 3.72 0.76
CA ASP A 137 5.89 2.54 1.52
C ASP A 137 4.54 1.96 1.07
N LYS A 138 4.57 0.73 0.55
CA LYS A 138 3.38 0.00 0.10
C LYS A 138 2.38 -0.23 1.23
N GLN A 139 2.86 -0.49 2.45
CA GLN A 139 2.00 -0.76 3.60
C GLN A 139 1.26 0.51 4.01
N ALA A 140 1.97 1.62 4.17
CA ALA A 140 1.39 2.91 4.52
C ALA A 140 0.38 3.39 3.47
N VAL A 141 0.72 3.29 2.16
CA VAL A 141 -0.21 3.62 1.06
C VAL A 141 -1.47 2.74 1.11
N GLY A 142 -1.30 1.43 1.36
CA GLY A 142 -2.40 0.48 1.45
C GLY A 142 -3.29 0.74 2.65
N GLU A 143 -2.72 1.04 3.80
CA GLU A 143 -3.43 1.27 5.05
C GLU A 143 -4.27 2.55 4.99
N ILE A 144 -3.67 3.68 4.61
CA ILE A 144 -4.41 4.95 4.51
C ILE A 144 -5.52 4.87 3.46
N ALA A 145 -5.27 4.22 2.31
CA ALA A 145 -6.30 4.00 1.31
C ALA A 145 -7.46 3.15 1.86
N ALA A 146 -7.17 2.13 2.66
CA ALA A 146 -8.20 1.31 3.31
C ALA A 146 -8.97 2.09 4.39
N GLN A 147 -8.29 2.95 5.16
CA GLN A 147 -8.92 3.82 6.16
C GLN A 147 -9.89 4.80 5.48
N ILE A 148 -9.47 5.45 4.40
CA ILE A 148 -10.33 6.37 3.64
C ILE A 148 -11.54 5.61 3.06
N ARG A 149 -11.33 4.42 2.49
CA ARG A 149 -12.45 3.59 2.01
C ARG A 149 -13.44 3.21 3.12
N LYS A 150 -12.96 3.03 4.36
CA LYS A 150 -13.81 2.74 5.53
C LYS A 150 -14.67 3.91 5.97
N LEU A 151 -14.32 5.17 5.65
CA LEU A 151 -15.15 6.34 5.98
C LEU A 151 -16.58 6.18 5.47
N ARG A 152 -16.72 5.71 4.24
CA ARG A 152 -18.02 5.39 3.66
C ARG A 152 -17.89 4.21 2.72
N LYS A 153 -18.04 2.99 3.25
CA LYS A 153 -18.01 1.76 2.43
C LYS A 153 -19.10 1.80 1.37
N PRO A 154 -18.84 1.25 0.16
CA PRO A 154 -19.85 1.17 -0.88
C PRO A 154 -21.08 0.39 -0.39
N ASP A 155 -22.24 1.00 -0.55
CA ASP A 155 -23.51 0.38 -0.23
C ASP A 155 -23.85 -0.73 -1.25
N PRO A 156 -24.37 -1.88 -0.81
CA PRO A 156 -24.60 -3.02 -1.69
C PRO A 156 -25.78 -2.85 -2.66
N TYR A 157 -26.63 -1.84 -2.50
CA TYR A 157 -27.82 -1.63 -3.35
C TYR A 157 -27.52 -0.66 -4.49
N LYS A 158 -27.03 0.54 -4.17
CA LYS A 158 -26.73 1.60 -5.14
C LYS A 158 -25.24 1.77 -5.44
N GLY A 159 -24.36 1.16 -4.62
CA GLY A 159 -22.91 1.25 -4.75
C GLY A 159 -22.34 2.62 -4.34
N LYS A 160 -23.10 3.43 -3.58
CA LYS A 160 -22.64 4.74 -3.10
C LYS A 160 -21.60 4.59 -2.01
N GLY A 161 -20.52 5.31 -2.10
CA GLY A 161 -19.43 5.30 -1.13
C GLY A 161 -18.07 5.50 -1.79
N VAL A 162 -17.00 5.25 -1.04
CA VAL A 162 -15.62 5.29 -1.50
C VAL A 162 -15.16 3.89 -1.86
N ARG A 163 -14.63 3.70 -3.06
CA ARG A 163 -14.13 2.42 -3.57
C ARG A 163 -12.75 2.58 -4.22
N TYR A 164 -12.03 1.49 -4.37
CA TYR A 164 -10.84 1.48 -5.22
C TYR A 164 -11.24 1.61 -6.69
N GLN A 165 -10.37 2.20 -7.48
CA GLN A 165 -10.56 2.24 -8.94
C GLN A 165 -10.67 0.81 -9.48
N GLY A 166 -11.72 0.55 -10.26
CA GLY A 166 -11.98 -0.78 -10.84
C GLY A 166 -12.55 -1.80 -9.84
N GLU A 167 -12.84 -1.42 -8.59
CA GLU A 167 -13.47 -2.32 -7.63
C GLU A 167 -14.91 -2.63 -8.05
N GLN A 168 -15.20 -3.92 -8.25
CA GLN A 168 -16.55 -4.39 -8.54
C GLN A 168 -17.30 -4.63 -7.22
N ILE A 169 -18.39 -3.90 -7.04
CA ILE A 169 -19.26 -4.05 -5.87
C ILE A 169 -20.38 -5.04 -6.21
N ARG A 170 -20.42 -6.16 -5.46
CA ARG A 170 -21.50 -7.13 -5.59
C ARG A 170 -22.80 -6.48 -5.12
N ARG A 171 -23.68 -6.17 -6.06
CA ARG A 171 -24.97 -5.54 -5.77
C ARG A 171 -26.01 -6.57 -5.33
N LYS A 172 -26.85 -6.17 -4.42
CA LYS A 172 -28.07 -6.90 -4.03
C LYS A 172 -29.29 -6.26 -4.69
N VAL A 173 -30.25 -7.09 -5.05
CA VAL A 173 -31.56 -6.61 -5.52
C VAL A 173 -32.32 -6.09 -4.29
N GLY A 174 -32.85 -4.88 -4.38
CA GLY A 174 -33.76 -4.35 -3.35
C GLY A 174 -35.08 -5.13 -3.32
N LYS A 175 -35.90 -4.90 -2.29
CA LYS A 175 -37.26 -5.42 -2.29
C LYS A 175 -37.98 -4.89 -3.51
N ALA A 176 -38.46 -5.79 -4.37
CA ALA A 176 -39.41 -5.42 -5.42
C ALA A 176 -40.64 -4.84 -4.73
N GLY A 177 -40.92 -3.56 -4.93
CA GLY A 177 -42.19 -3.00 -4.52
C GLY A 177 -43.27 -3.73 -5.27
N LYS A 178 -44.30 -4.23 -4.53
CA LYS A 178 -45.54 -4.59 -5.11
C LYS A 178 -46.23 -3.34 -5.62
#